data_9358da46c21cc03125bfbf38884d578e
#
_entry.id   9358da46c21cc03125bfbf38884d578e
#
_cell.length_a   1.000
_cell.length_b   1.000
_cell.length_c   1.000
_cell.angle_alpha   90.00
_cell.angle_beta   90.00
_cell.angle_gamma   90.00
#
_symmetry.space_group_name_H-M   'P 1'
#
loop_
_entity.id
_entity.type
_entity.pdbx_description
1 polymer ?
#
loop_
_entity_poly.entity_id
_entity_poly.type
_entity_poly.pdbx_seq_one_letter_code
_entity_poly.pdbx_strand_id
1 'polypeptide(L)'
;SPEYESAYADYKKTYGGMYDTLDMRKILEQKEKKSGYEPQGAWGMWIVRNYDRLQKRVEQIRKTGEGTYAFYPGSWYKLHSTLYGKLWKKLILQTAVLMILSMLYLMDYERIYKTQDLVLATTTGKKMMEKKMLAGTLCGLFYAGLLTVFTLLVFFAAVPFQNLWHVPVAACMVAEPRLQMMYPFVTFWWLEQWRYLLLALVVLVGLLGIVAD
;
A
#
# COMPACT_ATOMS: atom_id res chain seq x y z
N SER A 1 -22.68 8.77 -12.16
CA SER A 1 -23.61 8.48 -13.27
C SER A 1 -24.85 7.78 -12.72
N PRO A 2 -26.04 7.98 -13.31
CA PRO A 2 -27.26 7.33 -12.83
C PRO A 2 -27.19 5.79 -12.81
N GLU A 3 -26.42 5.21 -13.71
CA GLU A 3 -26.16 3.77 -13.75
C GLU A 3 -25.36 3.29 -12.51
N TYR A 4 -24.40 4.12 -12.02
CA TYR A 4 -23.67 3.84 -10.81
C TYR A 4 -24.58 3.86 -9.58
N GLU A 5 -25.46 4.85 -9.47
CA GLU A 5 -26.37 4.99 -8.33
C GLU A 5 -27.38 3.85 -8.28
N SER A 6 -27.91 3.42 -9.43
CA SER A 6 -28.81 2.28 -9.51
C SER A 6 -28.10 0.97 -9.12
N ALA A 7 -26.91 0.73 -9.65
CA ALA A 7 -26.12 -0.44 -9.31
C ALA A 7 -25.66 -0.45 -7.83
N TYR A 8 -25.37 0.72 -7.25
CA TYR A 8 -25.06 0.84 -5.83
C TYR A 8 -26.27 0.56 -4.93
N ALA A 9 -27.46 1.05 -5.33
CA ALA A 9 -28.69 0.80 -4.61
C ALA A 9 -29.04 -0.70 -4.60
N ASP A 10 -28.90 -1.38 -5.74
CA ASP A 10 -29.10 -2.83 -5.85
C ASP A 10 -28.09 -3.63 -5.03
N TYR A 11 -26.82 -3.23 -5.04
CA TYR A 11 -25.80 -3.82 -4.20
C TYR A 11 -26.13 -3.67 -2.71
N LYS A 12 -26.50 -2.48 -2.27
CA LYS A 12 -26.86 -2.20 -0.88
C LYS A 12 -28.08 -3.03 -0.43
N LYS A 13 -29.06 -3.18 -1.31
CA LYS A 13 -30.25 -4.00 -1.05
C LYS A 13 -29.89 -5.49 -0.92
N THR A 14 -28.98 -5.98 -1.74
CA THR A 14 -28.63 -7.41 -1.81
C THR A 14 -27.61 -7.81 -0.75
N TYR A 15 -26.63 -6.95 -0.46
CA TYR A 15 -25.47 -7.30 0.38
C TYR A 15 -25.34 -6.45 1.65
N GLY A 16 -26.13 -5.41 1.81
CA GLY A 16 -26.01 -4.45 2.92
C GLY A 16 -26.18 -5.04 4.32
N GLY A 17 -26.93 -6.16 4.44
CA GLY A 17 -27.12 -6.90 5.71
C GLY A 17 -26.38 -8.23 5.79
N MET A 18 -25.60 -8.59 4.77
CA MET A 18 -24.95 -9.91 4.69
C MET A 18 -23.98 -10.17 5.86
N TYR A 19 -23.24 -9.15 6.28
CA TYR A 19 -22.31 -9.27 7.39
C TYR A 19 -22.99 -9.29 8.77
N ASP A 20 -24.23 -8.82 8.90
CA ASP A 20 -24.95 -8.76 10.17
C ASP A 20 -25.34 -10.15 10.69
N THR A 21 -25.59 -11.07 9.77
CA THR A 21 -25.96 -12.46 10.08
C THR A 21 -24.78 -13.42 10.06
N LEU A 22 -23.59 -12.97 9.61
CA LEU A 22 -22.44 -13.82 9.40
C LEU A 22 -21.76 -14.15 10.74
N ASP A 23 -21.71 -15.44 11.12
CA ASP A 23 -21.02 -15.93 12.30
C ASP A 23 -20.01 -17.02 11.89
N MET A 24 -18.72 -16.65 11.99
CA MET A 24 -17.63 -17.50 11.54
C MET A 24 -17.47 -18.77 12.39
N ARG A 25 -17.86 -18.71 13.69
CA ARG A 25 -17.82 -19.89 14.57
C ARG A 25 -18.89 -20.91 14.18
N LYS A 26 -20.11 -20.45 13.92
CA LYS A 26 -21.18 -21.34 13.42
C LYS A 26 -20.83 -21.99 12.09
N ILE A 27 -20.15 -21.22 11.20
CA ILE A 27 -19.68 -21.77 9.91
C ILE A 27 -18.62 -22.85 10.14
N LEU A 28 -17.69 -22.68 11.09
CA LEU A 28 -16.71 -23.69 11.44
C LEU A 28 -17.41 -24.96 11.96
N GLU A 29 -18.30 -24.84 12.95
CA GLU A 29 -19.07 -25.95 13.50
C GLU A 29 -19.88 -26.71 12.44
N GLN A 30 -20.50 -25.98 11.50
CA GLN A 30 -21.24 -26.59 10.39
C GLN A 30 -20.30 -27.37 9.45
N LYS A 31 -19.10 -26.84 9.19
CA LYS A 31 -18.08 -27.52 8.39
C LYS A 31 -17.58 -28.78 9.07
N GLU A 32 -17.30 -28.72 10.37
CA GLU A 32 -16.88 -29.87 11.18
C GLU A 32 -17.94 -30.96 11.14
N LYS A 33 -19.21 -30.62 11.41
CA LYS A 33 -20.32 -31.56 11.31
C LYS A 33 -20.51 -32.16 9.91
N LYS A 34 -20.29 -31.36 8.86
CA LYS A 34 -20.49 -31.82 7.48
C LYS A 34 -19.34 -32.68 6.97
N SER A 35 -18.11 -32.40 7.41
CA SER A 35 -16.90 -33.14 7.01
C SER A 35 -16.62 -34.35 7.89
N GLY A 36 -17.24 -34.45 9.08
CA GLY A 36 -16.92 -35.48 10.09
C GLY A 36 -15.49 -35.34 10.63
N TYR A 37 -14.81 -34.25 10.36
CA TYR A 37 -13.43 -34.01 10.76
C TYR A 37 -13.37 -32.93 11.84
N GLU A 38 -13.00 -33.35 13.04
CA GLU A 38 -12.65 -32.42 14.13
C GLU A 38 -11.18 -32.06 14.04
N PRO A 39 -10.85 -30.77 13.89
CA PRO A 39 -9.47 -30.34 13.83
C PRO A 39 -8.77 -30.59 15.17
N GLN A 40 -7.82 -31.52 15.19
CA GLN A 40 -7.05 -31.87 16.39
C GLN A 40 -5.59 -31.40 16.31
N GLY A 41 -4.95 -31.25 17.46
CA GLY A 41 -3.54 -30.89 17.56
C GLY A 41 -3.23 -29.43 17.16
N ALA A 42 -1.99 -29.18 16.80
CA ALA A 42 -1.50 -27.83 16.44
C ALA A 42 -2.22 -27.25 15.21
N TRP A 43 -2.57 -28.08 14.24
CA TRP A 43 -3.32 -27.71 13.05
C TRP A 43 -4.76 -27.29 13.40
N GLY A 44 -5.43 -28.03 14.30
CA GLY A 44 -6.76 -27.67 14.77
C GLY A 44 -6.78 -26.32 15.49
N MET A 45 -5.82 -26.08 16.39
CA MET A 45 -5.67 -24.79 17.06
C MET A 45 -5.42 -23.66 16.06
N TRP A 46 -4.65 -23.90 14.99
CA TRP A 46 -4.41 -22.92 13.94
C TRP A 46 -5.70 -22.58 13.18
N ILE A 47 -6.52 -23.58 12.84
CA ILE A 47 -7.82 -23.36 12.16
C ILE A 47 -8.73 -22.52 13.06
N VAL A 48 -8.95 -22.92 14.31
CA VAL A 48 -9.80 -22.19 15.27
C VAL A 48 -9.34 -20.74 15.41
N ARG A 49 -8.03 -20.53 15.60
CA ARG A 49 -7.46 -19.17 15.69
C ARG A 49 -7.71 -18.32 14.43
N ASN A 50 -7.69 -18.93 13.25
CA ASN A 50 -7.99 -18.24 12.01
C ASN A 50 -9.47 -17.86 11.91
N TYR A 51 -10.38 -18.73 12.31
CA TYR A 51 -11.81 -18.42 12.34
C TYR A 51 -12.13 -17.33 13.38
N ASP A 52 -11.47 -17.33 14.54
CA ASP A 52 -11.57 -16.24 15.54
C ASP A 52 -11.08 -14.90 14.97
N ARG A 53 -10.00 -14.89 14.19
CA ARG A 53 -9.53 -13.69 13.49
C ARG A 53 -10.52 -13.23 12.43
N LEU A 54 -11.11 -14.14 11.67
CA LEU A 54 -12.16 -13.83 10.71
C LEU A 54 -13.40 -13.26 11.41
N GLN A 55 -13.79 -13.80 12.55
CA GLN A 55 -14.90 -13.29 13.35
C GLN A 55 -14.64 -11.83 13.79
N LYS A 56 -13.45 -11.53 14.31
CA LYS A 56 -13.05 -10.17 14.66
C LYS A 56 -13.09 -9.23 13.45
N ARG A 57 -12.74 -9.75 12.27
CA ARG A 57 -12.81 -8.97 11.02
C ARG A 57 -14.26 -8.69 10.62
N VAL A 58 -15.16 -9.67 10.72
CA VAL A 58 -16.59 -9.47 10.48
C VAL A 58 -17.17 -8.42 11.42
N GLU A 59 -16.83 -8.46 12.70
CA GLU A 59 -17.25 -7.46 13.69
C GLU A 59 -16.72 -6.06 13.34
N GLN A 60 -15.49 -5.97 12.85
CA GLN A 60 -14.92 -4.71 12.37
C GLN A 60 -15.69 -4.18 11.16
N ILE A 61 -15.99 -5.03 10.16
CA ILE A 61 -16.79 -4.66 8.98
C ILE A 61 -18.17 -4.13 9.39
N ARG A 62 -18.81 -4.77 10.39
CA ARG A 62 -20.09 -4.28 10.94
C ARG A 62 -19.95 -2.90 11.57
N LYS A 63 -18.91 -2.70 12.39
CA LYS A 63 -18.68 -1.41 13.07
C LYS A 63 -18.33 -0.27 12.12
N THR A 64 -17.57 -0.56 11.10
CA THR A 64 -17.10 0.45 10.12
C THR A 64 -18.09 0.66 8.97
N GLY A 65 -19.06 -0.23 8.79
CA GLY A 65 -20.00 -0.19 7.66
C GLY A 65 -19.33 -0.48 6.31
N GLU A 66 -18.13 -1.06 6.30
CA GLU A 66 -17.38 -1.35 5.07
C GLU A 66 -18.18 -2.12 4.02
N GLY A 67 -19.05 -3.05 4.46
CA GLY A 67 -19.89 -3.81 3.56
C GLY A 67 -20.80 -2.95 2.65
N THR A 68 -21.12 -1.72 3.10
CA THR A 68 -21.92 -0.76 2.32
C THR A 68 -21.09 0.16 1.44
N TYR A 69 -19.82 0.44 1.85
CA TYR A 69 -18.91 1.31 1.08
C TYR A 69 -18.06 0.56 0.06
N ALA A 70 -17.94 -0.74 0.23
CA ALA A 70 -17.10 -1.60 -0.60
C ALA A 70 -17.64 -1.85 -2.02
N PHE A 71 -18.59 -1.04 -2.50
CA PHE A 71 -19.08 -1.14 -3.85
C PHE A 71 -18.20 -0.35 -4.82
N TYR A 72 -17.59 -1.07 -5.74
CA TYR A 72 -16.89 -0.52 -6.88
C TYR A 72 -17.31 -1.29 -8.14
N PRO A 73 -17.82 -0.62 -9.19
CA PRO A 73 -18.18 -1.29 -10.44
C PRO A 73 -16.93 -1.65 -11.23
N GLY A 74 -16.20 -2.64 -10.75
CA GLY A 74 -14.94 -3.07 -11.33
C GLY A 74 -14.14 -3.98 -10.42
N SER A 75 -12.96 -4.36 -10.85
CA SER A 75 -12.06 -5.20 -10.07
C SER A 75 -11.19 -4.33 -9.15
N TRP A 76 -11.48 -4.30 -7.86
CA TRP A 76 -10.72 -3.61 -6.81
C TRP A 76 -9.25 -3.99 -6.79
N TYR A 77 -8.99 -5.29 -6.98
CA TYR A 77 -7.65 -5.80 -7.07
C TYR A 77 -6.86 -5.16 -8.21
N LYS A 78 -7.49 -4.96 -9.38
CA LYS A 78 -6.81 -4.32 -10.51
C LYS A 78 -6.42 -2.89 -10.18
N LEU A 79 -7.27 -2.15 -9.48
CA LEU A 79 -7.00 -0.79 -9.05
C LEU A 79 -5.85 -0.73 -8.06
N HIS A 80 -5.91 -1.54 -7.00
CA HIS A 80 -4.86 -1.67 -5.99
C HIS A 80 -3.53 -2.14 -6.63
N SER A 81 -3.59 -3.15 -7.49
CA SER A 81 -2.42 -3.68 -8.20
C SER A 81 -1.83 -2.65 -9.18
N THR A 82 -2.64 -1.81 -9.80
CA THR A 82 -2.13 -0.73 -10.67
C THR A 82 -1.39 0.32 -9.86
N LEU A 83 -1.95 0.76 -8.73
CA LEU A 83 -1.30 1.74 -7.87
C LEU A 83 -0.02 1.18 -7.25
N TYR A 84 -0.12 0.11 -6.46
CA TYR A 84 1.00 -0.39 -5.65
C TYR A 84 1.90 -1.40 -6.38
N GLY A 85 1.35 -2.17 -7.31
CA GLY A 85 2.11 -3.16 -8.07
C GLY A 85 2.85 -2.59 -9.26
N LYS A 86 2.25 -1.68 -10.01
CA LYS A 86 2.82 -1.15 -11.25
C LYS A 86 3.38 0.26 -11.09
N LEU A 87 2.54 1.20 -10.66
CA LEU A 87 2.90 2.61 -10.58
C LEU A 87 3.95 2.85 -9.49
N TRP A 88 3.76 2.28 -8.31
CA TRP A 88 4.67 2.42 -7.18
C TRP A 88 6.07 1.91 -7.47
N LYS A 89 6.19 0.75 -8.12
CA LYS A 89 7.51 0.22 -8.54
C LYS A 89 8.24 1.14 -9.51
N LYS A 90 7.53 1.72 -10.47
CA LYS A 90 8.11 2.68 -11.40
C LYS A 90 8.54 3.96 -10.68
N LEU A 91 7.72 4.43 -9.75
CA LEU A 91 8.00 5.62 -8.96
C LEU A 91 9.27 5.44 -8.11
N ILE A 92 9.42 4.31 -7.41
CA ILE A 92 10.63 3.99 -6.65
C ILE A 92 11.86 4.03 -7.54
N LEU A 93 11.80 3.37 -8.71
CA LEU A 93 12.91 3.36 -9.65
C LEU A 93 13.26 4.77 -10.14
N GLN A 94 12.27 5.56 -10.55
CA GLN A 94 12.47 6.91 -11.07
C GLN A 94 13.03 7.86 -10.00
N THR A 95 12.52 7.79 -8.78
CA THR A 95 13.00 8.62 -7.67
C THR A 95 14.41 8.23 -7.24
N ALA A 96 14.76 6.94 -7.24
CA ALA A 96 16.12 6.48 -6.96
C ALA A 96 17.12 6.97 -8.03
N VAL A 97 16.78 6.83 -9.31
CA VAL A 97 17.61 7.33 -10.41
C VAL A 97 17.79 8.85 -10.31
N LEU A 98 16.72 9.59 -10.03
CA LEU A 98 16.76 11.05 -9.88
C LEU A 98 17.68 11.46 -8.72
N MET A 99 17.62 10.71 -7.61
CA MET A 99 18.47 10.96 -6.44
C MET A 99 19.95 10.73 -6.76
N ILE A 100 20.28 9.60 -7.39
CA ILE A 100 21.66 9.30 -7.82
C ILE A 100 22.18 10.38 -8.78
N LEU A 101 21.38 10.77 -9.78
CA LEU A 101 21.80 11.81 -10.73
C LEU A 101 22.01 13.18 -10.04
N SER A 102 21.15 13.54 -9.08
CA SER A 102 21.31 14.78 -8.31
C SER A 102 22.60 14.78 -7.49
N MET A 103 22.95 13.66 -6.88
CA MET A 103 24.19 13.51 -6.13
C MET A 103 25.42 13.56 -7.04
N LEU A 104 25.41 12.79 -8.13
CA LEU A 104 26.51 12.78 -9.09
C LEU A 104 26.75 14.17 -9.66
N TYR A 105 25.69 14.90 -10.03
CA TYR A 105 25.82 16.25 -10.56
C TYR A 105 26.49 17.21 -9.56
N LEU A 106 26.11 17.13 -8.28
CA LEU A 106 26.70 17.98 -7.25
C LEU A 106 28.16 17.61 -6.91
N MET A 107 28.49 16.32 -6.96
CA MET A 107 29.85 15.84 -6.68
C MET A 107 30.81 16.13 -7.84
N ASP A 108 30.36 15.97 -9.08
CA ASP A 108 31.18 16.22 -10.28
C ASP A 108 31.32 17.70 -10.64
N TYR A 109 30.55 18.57 -10.02
CA TYR A 109 30.59 20.02 -10.32
C TYR A 109 31.99 20.57 -10.28
N GLU A 110 32.77 20.28 -9.25
CA GLU A 110 34.16 20.77 -9.09
C GLU A 110 35.12 20.12 -10.06
N ARG A 111 34.87 18.87 -10.44
CA ARG A 111 35.68 18.18 -11.44
C ARG A 111 35.47 18.78 -12.82
N ILE A 112 34.22 19.10 -13.17
CA ILE A 112 33.89 19.76 -14.44
C ILE A 112 34.53 21.12 -14.54
N TYR A 113 34.57 21.91 -13.44
CA TYR A 113 35.17 23.22 -13.40
C TYR A 113 36.68 23.23 -13.04
N LYS A 114 37.30 22.04 -12.94
CA LYS A 114 38.74 21.86 -12.63
C LYS A 114 39.20 22.54 -11.32
N THR A 115 38.30 22.70 -10.35
CA THR A 115 38.56 23.30 -9.04
C THR A 115 38.75 22.27 -7.94
N GLN A 116 38.65 20.97 -8.25
CA GLN A 116 38.72 19.88 -7.27
C GLN A 116 40.00 19.89 -6.44
N ASP A 117 41.15 20.06 -7.08
CA ASP A 117 42.45 20.05 -6.40
C ASP A 117 42.62 21.24 -5.43
N LEU A 118 42.09 22.40 -5.80
CA LEU A 118 42.02 23.57 -4.94
C LEU A 118 41.18 23.36 -3.68
N VAL A 119 40.04 22.74 -3.84
CA VAL A 119 39.11 22.44 -2.72
C VAL A 119 39.71 21.39 -1.79
N LEU A 120 40.29 20.32 -2.35
CA LEU A 120 40.90 19.24 -1.55
C LEU A 120 42.18 19.71 -0.81
N ALA A 121 42.89 20.70 -1.34
CA ALA A 121 44.10 21.30 -0.68
C ALA A 121 43.75 22.15 0.53
N THR A 122 42.46 22.50 0.72
CA THR A 122 42.05 23.31 1.88
C THR A 122 41.67 22.44 3.08
N THR A 123 41.99 22.87 4.29
CA THR A 123 41.60 22.20 5.55
C THR A 123 40.09 22.05 5.71
N THR A 124 39.31 22.83 4.98
CA THR A 124 37.84 22.83 4.93
C THR A 124 37.25 21.90 3.86
N GLY A 125 38.08 21.34 2.97
CA GLY A 125 37.62 20.54 1.83
C GLY A 125 36.76 19.32 2.23
N LYS A 126 37.17 18.60 3.27
CA LYS A 126 36.42 17.46 3.79
C LYS A 126 35.04 17.88 4.32
N LYS A 127 34.95 18.96 5.09
CA LYS A 127 33.68 19.51 5.60
C LYS A 127 32.77 20.02 4.48
N MET A 128 33.36 20.52 3.40
CA MET A 128 32.62 20.96 2.23
C MET A 128 31.99 19.80 1.47
N MET A 129 32.71 18.65 1.37
CA MET A 129 32.19 17.43 0.77
C MET A 129 30.96 16.90 1.53
N GLU A 130 31.02 16.81 2.86
CA GLU A 130 29.90 16.41 3.71
C GLU A 130 28.67 17.33 3.51
N LYS A 131 28.88 18.65 3.45
CA LYS A 131 27.79 19.61 3.19
C LYS A 131 27.18 19.43 1.78
N LYS A 132 27.99 19.09 0.79
CA LYS A 132 27.50 18.81 -0.57
C LYS A 132 26.67 17.53 -0.64
N MET A 133 27.15 16.48 0.02
CA MET A 133 26.35 15.24 0.12
C MET A 133 24.99 15.52 0.75
N LEU A 134 24.98 16.25 1.88
CA LEU A 134 23.72 16.64 2.51
C LEU A 134 22.83 17.49 1.59
N ALA A 135 23.40 18.46 0.90
CA ALA A 135 22.66 19.29 -0.04
C ALA A 135 22.09 18.46 -1.22
N GLY A 136 22.90 17.53 -1.76
CA GLY A 136 22.48 16.62 -2.82
C GLY A 136 21.32 15.72 -2.39
N THR A 137 21.41 15.17 -1.17
CA THR A 137 20.35 14.36 -0.58
C THR A 137 19.06 15.16 -0.43
N LEU A 138 19.14 16.38 0.12
CA LEU A 138 17.96 17.24 0.31
C LEU A 138 17.33 17.65 -1.02
N CYS A 139 18.13 18.02 -2.01
CA CYS A 139 17.64 18.32 -3.37
C CYS A 139 17.00 17.08 -4.01
N GLY A 140 17.63 15.92 -3.91
CA GLY A 140 17.11 14.67 -4.43
C GLY A 140 15.77 14.29 -3.80
N LEU A 141 15.66 14.40 -2.47
CA LEU A 141 14.40 14.18 -1.75
C LEU A 141 13.31 15.16 -2.16
N PHE A 142 13.65 16.43 -2.36
CA PHE A 142 12.71 17.45 -2.80
C PHE A 142 12.15 17.13 -4.19
N TYR A 143 12.99 16.81 -5.17
CA TYR A 143 12.54 16.43 -6.50
C TYR A 143 11.79 15.10 -6.52
N ALA A 144 12.22 14.12 -5.73
CA ALA A 144 11.51 12.86 -5.56
C ALA A 144 10.11 13.09 -4.95
N GLY A 145 10.00 13.98 -3.98
CA GLY A 145 8.72 14.40 -3.39
C GLY A 145 7.80 15.05 -4.41
N LEU A 146 8.30 16.01 -5.21
CA LEU A 146 7.54 16.65 -6.28
C LEU A 146 7.03 15.63 -7.30
N LEU A 147 7.91 14.74 -7.77
CA LEU A 147 7.53 13.69 -8.73
C LEU A 147 6.46 12.76 -8.14
N THR A 148 6.59 12.37 -6.87
CA THR A 148 5.63 11.52 -6.18
C THR A 148 4.28 12.20 -6.06
N VAL A 149 4.24 13.43 -5.58
CA VAL A 149 2.98 14.21 -5.43
C VAL A 149 2.30 14.38 -6.79
N PHE A 150 3.05 14.80 -7.81
CA PHE A 150 2.50 14.98 -9.16
C PHE A 150 1.93 13.65 -9.71
N THR A 151 2.66 12.55 -9.59
CA THR A 151 2.22 11.24 -10.05
C THR A 151 0.94 10.78 -9.35
N LEU A 152 0.85 10.96 -8.02
CA LEU A 152 -0.33 10.60 -7.24
C LEU A 152 -1.52 11.50 -7.58
N LEU A 153 -1.31 12.81 -7.78
CA LEU A 153 -2.37 13.73 -8.20
C LEU A 153 -2.96 13.32 -9.54
N VAL A 154 -2.13 13.03 -10.52
CA VAL A 154 -2.59 12.56 -11.85
C VAL A 154 -3.35 11.23 -11.72
N PHE A 155 -2.84 10.30 -10.91
CA PHE A 155 -3.50 9.02 -10.68
C PHE A 155 -4.89 9.20 -10.06
N PHE A 156 -5.01 9.96 -8.98
CA PHE A 156 -6.29 10.18 -8.29
C PHE A 156 -7.26 11.08 -9.07
N ALA A 157 -6.77 11.93 -9.96
CA ALA A 157 -7.61 12.67 -10.89
C ALA A 157 -8.20 11.77 -11.99
N ALA A 158 -7.42 10.78 -12.45
CA ALA A 158 -7.85 9.84 -13.50
C ALA A 158 -8.72 8.69 -12.98
N VAL A 159 -8.56 8.33 -11.69
CA VAL A 159 -9.20 7.15 -11.08
C VAL A 159 -10.09 7.58 -9.91
N PRO A 160 -11.41 7.27 -9.94
CA PRO A 160 -12.33 7.60 -8.85
C PRO A 160 -12.05 6.71 -7.64
N PHE A 161 -11.19 7.20 -6.73
CA PHE A 161 -10.74 6.47 -5.54
C PHE A 161 -11.52 6.86 -4.28
N GLN A 162 -12.50 7.78 -4.38
CA GLN A 162 -13.14 8.44 -3.23
C GLN A 162 -13.75 7.49 -2.20
N ASN A 163 -14.41 6.42 -2.66
CA ASN A 163 -15.07 5.46 -1.75
C ASN A 163 -14.13 4.39 -1.20
N LEU A 164 -12.86 4.36 -1.64
CA LEU A 164 -11.90 3.32 -1.32
C LEU A 164 -10.99 3.64 -0.13
N TRP A 165 -10.92 4.90 0.29
CA TRP A 165 -9.96 5.35 1.30
C TRP A 165 -10.08 4.65 2.65
N HIS A 166 -11.31 4.38 3.08
CA HIS A 166 -11.60 3.73 4.37
C HIS A 166 -11.69 2.20 4.27
N VAL A 167 -11.55 1.66 3.07
CA VAL A 167 -11.63 0.22 2.85
C VAL A 167 -10.26 -0.41 3.13
N PRO A 168 -10.21 -1.49 3.93
CA PRO A 168 -8.97 -2.19 4.19
C PRO A 168 -8.37 -2.81 2.94
N VAL A 169 -7.04 -2.87 2.88
CA VAL A 169 -6.29 -3.53 1.81
C VAL A 169 -6.72 -4.99 1.64
N ALA A 170 -7.04 -5.68 2.74
CA ALA A 170 -7.55 -7.05 2.72
C ALA A 170 -8.82 -7.21 1.87
N ALA A 171 -9.73 -6.24 1.87
CA ALA A 171 -10.95 -6.30 1.07
C ALA A 171 -10.67 -6.33 -0.44
N CYS A 172 -9.61 -5.65 -0.90
CA CYS A 172 -9.19 -5.69 -2.30
C CYS A 172 -8.73 -7.08 -2.75
N MET A 173 -8.17 -7.87 -1.83
CA MET A 173 -7.63 -9.19 -2.12
C MET A 173 -8.70 -10.29 -1.98
N VAL A 174 -9.65 -10.11 -1.06
CA VAL A 174 -10.73 -11.07 -0.81
C VAL A 174 -11.73 -11.12 -1.96
N ALA A 175 -11.90 -10.04 -2.71
CA ALA A 175 -12.81 -9.99 -3.85
C ALA A 175 -12.45 -10.95 -4.99
N GLU A 176 -11.20 -11.45 -5.04
CA GLU A 176 -10.79 -12.41 -6.06
C GLU A 176 -10.45 -13.79 -5.44
N PRO A 177 -11.25 -14.85 -5.73
CA PRO A 177 -11.05 -16.18 -5.15
C PRO A 177 -9.66 -16.78 -5.37
N ARG A 178 -9.02 -16.45 -6.50
CA ARG A 178 -7.66 -16.92 -6.83
C ARG A 178 -6.61 -16.36 -5.85
N LEU A 179 -6.80 -15.14 -5.39
CA LEU A 179 -5.87 -14.47 -4.47
C LEU A 179 -6.04 -14.94 -3.04
N GLN A 180 -7.25 -15.34 -2.65
CA GLN A 180 -7.48 -15.96 -1.34
C GLN A 180 -6.66 -17.25 -1.16
N MET A 181 -6.48 -18.03 -2.24
CA MET A 181 -5.67 -19.25 -2.22
C MET A 181 -4.17 -18.94 -2.18
N MET A 182 -3.72 -17.89 -2.86
CA MET A 182 -2.29 -17.53 -2.94
C MET A 182 -1.79 -16.72 -1.74
N TYR A 183 -2.67 -15.92 -1.12
CA TYR A 183 -2.29 -14.99 -0.03
C TYR A 183 -3.26 -15.05 1.16
N PRO A 184 -3.40 -16.20 1.83
CA PRO A 184 -4.33 -16.33 2.96
C PRO A 184 -4.04 -15.35 4.10
N PHE A 185 -2.78 -14.89 4.23
CA PHE A 185 -2.38 -13.92 5.27
C PHE A 185 -2.82 -12.49 4.99
N VAL A 186 -3.04 -12.11 3.73
CA VAL A 186 -3.49 -10.77 3.36
C VAL A 186 -4.93 -10.52 3.83
N THR A 187 -5.72 -11.56 4.00
CA THR A 187 -7.09 -11.50 4.54
C THR A 187 -7.13 -10.86 5.93
N PHE A 188 -6.02 -10.88 6.66
CA PHE A 188 -5.89 -10.33 8.01
C PHE A 188 -5.26 -8.94 8.04
N TRP A 189 -4.95 -8.36 6.90
CA TRP A 189 -4.38 -7.02 6.81
C TRP A 189 -5.48 -5.96 6.85
N TRP A 190 -5.67 -5.36 8.01
CA TRP A 190 -6.77 -4.45 8.31
C TRP A 190 -6.43 -2.97 8.13
N LEU A 191 -5.30 -2.67 7.50
CA LEU A 191 -4.92 -1.30 7.18
C LEU A 191 -5.87 -0.72 6.12
N GLU A 192 -6.48 0.40 6.43
CA GLU A 192 -7.23 1.20 5.48
C GLU A 192 -6.32 1.70 4.36
N GLN A 193 -6.86 1.92 3.15
CA GLN A 193 -6.06 2.30 1.98
C GLN A 193 -5.25 3.58 2.21
N TRP A 194 -5.79 4.58 2.89
CA TRP A 194 -5.07 5.81 3.18
C TRP A 194 -3.89 5.58 4.14
N ARG A 195 -4.04 4.72 5.14
CA ARG A 195 -2.93 4.34 6.06
C ARG A 195 -1.87 3.54 5.33
N TYR A 196 -2.30 2.67 4.43
CA TYR A 196 -1.37 1.92 3.60
C TYR A 196 -0.58 2.83 2.66
N LEU A 197 -1.22 3.87 2.08
CA LEU A 197 -0.53 4.87 1.27
C LEU A 197 0.50 5.65 2.10
N LEU A 198 0.15 6.07 3.32
CA LEU A 198 1.10 6.72 4.23
C LEU A 198 2.30 5.81 4.55
N LEU A 199 2.05 4.54 4.86
CA LEU A 199 3.11 3.56 5.09
C LEU A 199 4.02 3.43 3.87
N ALA A 200 3.44 3.33 2.68
CA ALA A 200 4.20 3.23 1.43
C ALA A 200 5.06 4.49 1.18
N LEU A 201 4.57 5.69 1.51
CA LEU A 201 5.33 6.94 1.44
C LEU A 201 6.51 6.94 2.44
N VAL A 202 6.28 6.50 3.67
CA VAL A 202 7.35 6.38 4.68
C VAL A 202 8.43 5.41 4.22
N VAL A 203 8.05 4.25 3.68
CA VAL A 203 8.98 3.27 3.12
C VAL A 203 9.75 3.85 1.93
N LEU A 204 9.11 4.61 1.05
CA LEU A 204 9.77 5.28 -0.08
C LEU A 204 10.86 6.24 0.42
N VAL A 205 10.53 7.10 1.39
CA VAL A 205 11.50 8.05 1.97
C VAL A 205 12.66 7.30 2.65
N GLY A 206 12.38 6.23 3.38
CA GLY A 206 13.40 5.39 4.00
C GLY A 206 14.35 4.74 2.98
N LEU A 207 13.80 4.22 1.88
CA LEU A 207 14.60 3.64 0.79
C LEU A 207 15.48 4.69 0.10
N LEU A 208 14.96 5.90 -0.10
CA LEU A 208 15.73 7.01 -0.66
C LEU A 208 16.84 7.45 0.28
N GLY A 209 16.62 7.41 1.60
CA GLY A 209 17.67 7.66 2.60
C GLY A 209 18.81 6.65 2.47
N ILE A 210 18.51 5.36 2.32
CA ILE A 210 19.53 4.31 2.13
C ILE A 210 20.31 4.49 0.82
N VAL A 211 19.68 4.99 -0.24
CA VAL A 211 20.35 5.26 -1.53
C VAL A 211 21.27 6.47 -1.43
N ALA A 212 21.03 7.37 -0.47
CA ALA A 212 21.79 8.60 -0.25
C ALA A 212 23.06 8.38 0.57
N ASP A 213 23.12 7.35 1.40
CA ASP A 213 24.28 6.94 2.20
C ASP A 213 25.27 6.12 1.36
#